data_1218bfdf9f27db316bf3681672e426fc
#
_entry.id   1218bfdf9f27db316bf3681672e426fc
#
_cell.length_a   1.000
_cell.length_b   1.000
_cell.length_c   1.000
_cell.angle_alpha   90.00
_cell.angle_beta   90.00
_cell.angle_gamma   90.00
#
_symmetry.space_group_name_H-M   'P 1'
#
loop_
_entity.id
_entity.type
_entity.pdbx_description
1 polymer ?
#
loop_
_entity_poly.entity_id
_entity_poly.type
_entity_poly.pdbx_seq_one_letter_code
_entity_poly.pdbx_strand_id
1 'polypeptide(L)'
;MFTTFSVTGCSLELLRTGERGIVIVCKTQNKTILKKLISIGIIEGTNITIKQHSPSFILNIDNRDFVLDLESVRAIYVRVIDNSIN
;
A
#
# COMPACT_ATOMS: atom_id res chain seq x y z
N MET A 1 6.03 -18.33 -23.29
CA MET A 1 6.13 -18.05 -22.88
C MET A 1 6.20 -17.56 -22.03
N PHE A 2 6.08 -17.17 -21.81
CA PHE A 2 6.30 -16.71 -21.12
C PHE A 2 5.98 -16.16 -20.37
N THR A 3 5.84 -15.71 -19.95
CA THR A 3 5.63 -15.11 -19.30
C THR A 3 5.58 -14.76 -18.33
N THR A 4 5.51 -14.52 -17.93
CA THR A 4 5.55 -14.25 -17.03
C THR A 4 5.49 -13.57 -16.16
N PHE A 5 5.16 -13.26 -15.85
CA PHE A 5 5.32 -12.57 -14.94
C PHE A 5 5.05 -12.43 -13.89
N SER A 6 5.27 -12.31 -13.80
CA SER A 6 5.10 -12.40 -12.43
C SER A 6 5.02 -11.06 -11.83
N VAL A 7 4.00 -10.80 -11.24
CA VAL A 7 3.86 -9.60 -10.57
C VAL A 7 4.40 -9.75 -9.22
N THR A 8 5.49 -9.13 -8.97
CA THR A 8 6.04 -9.14 -7.66
C THR A 8 5.47 -7.96 -6.93
N GLY A 9 4.91 -8.21 -5.81
CA GLY A 9 4.51 -7.14 -4.91
C GLY A 9 5.73 -6.54 -4.26
N CYS A 10 5.56 -5.33 -3.76
CA CYS A 10 6.60 -4.69 -2.97
C CYS A 10 5.97 -4.03 -1.77
N SER A 11 6.80 -3.69 -0.80
CA SER A 11 6.32 -3.00 0.38
C SER A 11 5.79 -1.62 -0.02
N LEU A 12 4.68 -1.23 0.57
CA LEU A 12 4.11 0.09 0.33
C LEU A 12 5.11 1.19 0.60
N GLU A 13 6.02 0.95 1.53
CA GLU A 13 7.07 1.90 1.89
C GLU A 13 7.90 2.34 0.69
N LEU A 14 8.02 1.48 -0.31
CA LEU A 14 8.87 1.75 -1.47
C LEU A 14 8.21 2.60 -2.55
N LEU A 15 6.93 2.84 -2.45
CA LEU A 15 6.26 3.69 -3.42
C LEU A 15 6.61 5.15 -3.19
N ARG A 16 6.67 5.90 -4.28
CA ARG A 16 6.95 7.31 -4.22
C ARG A 16 5.66 8.10 -4.04
N THR A 17 5.81 9.34 -3.59
CA THR A 17 4.68 10.24 -3.50
C THR A 17 4.02 10.36 -4.88
N GLY A 18 2.72 10.21 -4.91
CA GLY A 18 1.94 10.26 -6.14
C GLY A 18 1.70 8.91 -6.78
N GLU A 19 2.47 7.90 -6.41
CA GLU A 19 2.27 6.56 -6.96
C GLU A 19 1.09 5.87 -6.29
N ARG A 20 0.53 4.92 -7.01
CA ARG A 20 -0.59 4.13 -6.51
C ARG A 20 -0.25 2.67 -6.51
N GLY A 21 -0.87 1.95 -5.61
CA GLY A 21 -0.72 0.51 -5.55
C GLY A 21 -2.02 -0.15 -5.17
N ILE A 22 -2.14 -1.42 -5.56
CA ILE A 22 -3.27 -2.25 -5.16
C ILE A 22 -2.76 -3.21 -4.10
N VAL A 23 -3.43 -3.26 -2.97
CA VAL A 23 -3.01 -4.12 -1.87
C VAL A 23 -3.09 -5.58 -2.28
N ILE A 24 -2.00 -6.30 -2.08
CA ILE A 24 -1.94 -7.73 -2.31
C ILE A 24 -2.16 -8.45 -1.00
N VAL A 25 -1.44 -8.05 0.04
CA VAL A 25 -1.50 -8.72 1.32
C VAL A 25 -0.93 -7.81 2.40
N CYS A 26 -1.40 -8.00 3.62
CA CYS A 26 -0.80 -7.36 4.78
C CYS A 26 -0.12 -8.45 5.58
N LYS A 27 1.20 -8.32 5.74
CA LYS A 27 2.00 -9.31 6.45
C LYS A 27 2.51 -8.74 7.75
N THR A 28 1.97 -9.19 8.85
CA THR A 28 2.44 -8.81 10.17
C THR A 28 1.98 -9.86 11.17
N GLN A 29 2.82 -10.11 12.15
CA GLN A 29 2.44 -10.98 13.26
C GLN A 29 1.76 -10.19 14.37
N ASN A 30 1.75 -8.86 14.23
CA ASN A 30 1.12 -8.00 15.21
C ASN A 30 -0.36 -7.87 14.87
N LYS A 31 -1.18 -8.55 15.65
CA LYS A 31 -2.62 -8.58 15.40
C LYS A 31 -3.27 -7.22 15.58
N THR A 32 -2.71 -6.39 16.42
CA THR A 32 -3.24 -5.04 16.63
C THR A 32 -3.08 -4.22 15.35
N ILE A 33 -1.92 -4.32 14.71
CA ILE A 33 -1.68 -3.62 13.45
C ILE A 33 -2.61 -4.16 12.39
N LEU A 34 -2.74 -5.47 12.30
CA LEU A 34 -3.60 -6.08 11.29
C LEU A 34 -5.04 -5.61 11.44
N LYS A 35 -5.56 -5.60 12.66
CA LYS A 35 -6.92 -5.14 12.91
C LYS A 35 -7.10 -3.67 12.54
N LYS A 36 -6.09 -2.84 12.85
CA LYS A 36 -6.13 -1.44 12.51
C LYS A 36 -6.20 -1.25 11.00
N LEU A 37 -5.37 -1.97 10.26
CA LEU A 37 -5.35 -1.85 8.81
C LEU A 37 -6.69 -2.26 8.21
N ILE A 38 -7.25 -3.35 8.67
CA ILE A 38 -8.53 -3.81 8.18
C ILE A 38 -9.62 -2.78 8.50
N SER A 39 -9.56 -2.19 9.68
CA SER A 39 -10.60 -1.24 10.11
C SER A 39 -10.62 0.03 9.26
N ILE A 40 -9.50 0.41 8.68
CA ILE A 40 -9.47 1.59 7.81
C ILE A 40 -9.61 1.22 6.34
N GLY A 41 -9.87 -0.05 6.05
CA GLY A 41 -10.17 -0.47 4.68
C GLY A 41 -9.01 -1.01 3.90
N ILE A 42 -7.88 -1.28 4.54
CA ILE A 42 -6.71 -1.80 3.84
C ILE A 42 -6.82 -3.32 3.79
N ILE A 43 -7.42 -3.80 2.73
CA ILE A 43 -7.61 -5.23 2.49
C ILE A 43 -7.18 -5.51 1.07
N GLU A 44 -7.10 -6.78 0.72
CA GLU A 44 -6.71 -7.18 -0.62
C GLU A 44 -7.58 -6.48 -1.66
N GLY A 45 -6.95 -5.91 -2.67
CA GLY A 45 -7.66 -5.23 -3.74
C GLY A 45 -7.85 -3.73 -3.52
N THR A 46 -7.54 -3.23 -2.34
CA THR A 46 -7.72 -1.81 -2.05
C THR A 46 -6.70 -0.96 -2.81
N ASN A 47 -7.16 0.11 -3.42
CA ASN A 47 -6.28 1.07 -4.09
C ASN A 47 -5.78 2.09 -3.09
N ILE A 48 -4.47 2.30 -3.09
CA ILE A 48 -3.83 3.26 -2.20
C ILE A 48 -2.99 4.23 -3.02
N THR A 49 -3.12 5.51 -2.75
CA THR A 49 -2.26 6.54 -3.34
C THR A 49 -1.38 7.12 -2.25
N ILE A 50 -0.09 7.26 -2.52
CA ILE A 50 0.83 7.84 -1.57
C ILE A 50 0.79 9.36 -1.69
N LYS A 51 0.45 10.02 -0.59
CA LYS A 51 0.38 11.48 -0.56
C LYS A 51 1.64 12.10 -0.03
N GLN A 52 2.28 11.44 0.92
CA GLN A 52 3.45 12.00 1.59
C GLN A 52 4.21 10.89 2.29
N HIS A 53 5.54 11.02 2.34
CA HIS A 53 6.38 10.08 3.10
C HIS A 53 6.84 10.65 4.41
N SER A 54 7.10 11.94 4.44
CA SER A 54 7.81 12.56 5.53
C SER A 54 7.27 13.97 5.75
N PRO A 55 7.15 14.43 6.95
CA PRO A 55 7.56 13.79 8.21
C PRO A 55 6.66 12.64 8.64
N SER A 56 5.48 12.52 8.05
CA SER A 56 4.56 11.43 8.36
C SER A 56 4.19 10.74 7.07
N PHE A 57 3.91 9.44 7.15
CA PHE A 57 3.49 8.69 5.99
C PHE A 57 1.98 8.86 5.84
N ILE A 58 1.56 9.53 4.76
CA ILE A 58 0.14 9.79 4.52
C ILE A 58 -0.26 9.10 3.23
N LEU A 59 -1.33 8.34 3.30
CA LEU A 59 -1.87 7.68 2.13
C LEU A 59 -3.34 7.99 1.98
N ASN A 60 -3.83 7.84 0.76
CA ASN A 60 -5.21 8.13 0.43
C ASN A 60 -5.92 6.84 0.00
N ILE A 61 -7.10 6.61 0.58
CA ILE A 61 -7.96 5.50 0.23
C ILE A 61 -9.36 6.07 0.10
N ASP A 62 -9.96 5.92 -1.07
CA ASP A 62 -11.34 6.40 -1.31
C ASP A 62 -11.53 7.86 -0.93
N ASN A 63 -10.59 8.70 -1.36
CA ASN A 63 -10.62 10.14 -1.09
C ASN A 63 -10.50 10.50 0.39
N ARG A 64 -9.99 9.59 1.19
CA ARG A 64 -9.71 9.86 2.61
C ARG A 64 -8.23 9.69 2.86
N ASP A 65 -7.67 10.61 3.61
CA ASP A 65 -6.27 10.55 3.97
C ASP A 65 -6.09 9.87 5.32
N PHE A 66 -5.10 9.00 5.39
CA PHE A 66 -4.76 8.32 6.64
C PHE A 66 -3.29 8.50 6.92
N VAL A 67 -2.95 8.74 8.18
CA VAL A 67 -1.56 8.80 8.61
C VAL A 67 -1.23 7.48 9.26
N LEU A 68 -0.19 6.82 8.76
CA LEU A 68 0.23 5.53 9.30
C LEU A 68 1.65 5.61 9.83
N ASP A 69 1.90 4.89 10.91
CA ASP A 69 3.25 4.73 11.41
C ASP A 69 4.01 3.77 10.50
N LEU A 70 5.31 3.82 10.59
CA LEU A 70 6.15 3.05 9.67
C LEU A 70 5.96 1.55 9.81
N GLU A 71 5.73 1.08 11.01
CA GLU A 71 5.51 -0.35 11.23
C GLU A 71 4.28 -0.83 10.48
N SER A 72 3.22 -0.04 10.48
CA SER A 72 1.99 -0.36 9.76
C SER A 72 2.24 -0.35 8.25
N VAL A 73 2.96 0.68 7.77
CA VAL A 73 3.26 0.80 6.35
C VAL A 73 4.06 -0.40 5.86
N ARG A 74 5.02 -0.84 6.64
CA ARG A 74 5.87 -1.97 6.26
C ARG A 74 5.13 -3.30 6.21
N ALA A 75 3.97 -3.38 6.82
CA ALA A 75 3.16 -4.59 6.79
C ALA A 75 2.38 -4.71 5.50
N ILE A 76 2.24 -3.63 4.73
CA ILE A 76 1.39 -3.59 3.56
C ILE A 76 2.21 -3.87 2.31
N TYR A 77 1.80 -4.86 1.53
CA TYR A 77 2.44 -5.19 0.26
C TYR A 77 1.46 -4.92 -0.86
N VAL A 78 1.95 -4.25 -1.89
CA VAL A 78 1.12 -3.78 -2.99
C VAL A 78 1.74 -4.13 -4.32
N ARG A 79 0.92 -4.11 -5.36
CA ARG A 79 1.36 -4.13 -6.73
C ARG A 79 1.22 -2.71 -7.26
N VAL A 80 2.30 -2.16 -7.76
CA VAL A 80 2.28 -0.78 -8.24
C VAL A 80 1.45 -0.69 -9.51
N ILE A 81 0.62 0.34 -9.59
CA ILE A 81 -0.18 0.59 -10.77
C ILE A 81 0.57 1.60 -11.61
N ASP A 82 0.87 1.20 -12.85
CA ASP A 82 1.57 2.08 -13.76
C ASP A 82 0.57 2.95 -14.49
N ASN A 83 0.64 4.23 -14.24
CA ASN A 83 -0.23 5.20 -14.89
C ASN A 83 0.46 5.97 -15.98
N SER A 84 1.64 5.59 -16.34
CA SER A 84 2.43 6.37 -17.26
C SER A 84 2.00 6.22 -18.70
N ILE A 85 1.03 5.47 -18.93
CA ILE A 85 0.66 5.26 -20.25
C ILE A 85 0.19 6.39 -20.93
N ASN A 86 0.36 6.67 -21.48
CA ASN A 86 -0.17 7.65 -22.01
C ASN A 86 -0.53 7.57 -22.81
#